data_8c3bf267c1ed83586d5e0eec07a7c0fc
#
_entry.id   8c3bf267c1ed83586d5e0eec07a7c0fc
#
_cell.length_a   1.000
_cell.length_b   1.000
_cell.length_c   1.000
_cell.angle_alpha   90.00
_cell.angle_beta   90.00
_cell.angle_gamma   90.00
#
_symmetry.space_group_name_H-M   'P 1'
#
loop_
_entity.id
_entity.type
_entity.pdbx_description
1 polymer ?
#
loop_
_entity_poly.entity_id
_entity_poly.type
_entity_poly.pdbx_seq_one_letter_code
_entity_poly.pdbx_strand_id
1 'polypeptide(L)'
;MMNIAFTPNYVLSLPPGHRFPMLKYELLPEQLLYEGTATAGDFFVPSPPPLAEVLRTHEAGYVHRLLHGQLTRPEERASGFPWSPALAEREMTLLGGTIGCVRRALASGGVALNIAGGTHHAFAGRPEGFCLLNDQAVAANWLLAHEPVRVRQILIIDLDVHQGNGTAAIFRHEPRVFTFSMHGARNFPGRKEASDLDLALPDGLGDAEYLARLTDVLPRLLGGDLCQPDFVFYLSGVDVLATDKLGHLALTREGCRRRDELVLGACHRRGLPVVVCMGGGYSERIADIVEAHANTYRVAASLWH
;
A
#
# COMPACT_ATOMS: atom_id res chain seq x y z
N MET A 1 6.00 -18.83 -8.88
CA MET A 1 7.05 -18.06 -8.16
C MET A 1 6.49 -16.68 -7.87
N MET A 2 6.39 -16.31 -6.59
CA MET A 2 6.00 -14.96 -6.20
C MET A 2 7.16 -13.97 -6.49
N ASN A 3 6.83 -12.69 -6.60
CA ASN A 3 7.82 -11.63 -6.75
C ASN A 3 7.67 -10.68 -5.57
N ILE A 4 8.59 -10.74 -4.61
CA ILE A 4 8.53 -10.00 -3.35
C ILE A 4 9.69 -9.00 -3.28
N ALA A 5 9.38 -7.71 -3.23
CA ALA A 5 10.36 -6.66 -3.02
C ALA A 5 10.73 -6.61 -1.54
N PHE A 6 12.00 -6.77 -1.23
CA PHE A 6 12.52 -6.65 0.14
C PHE A 6 14.00 -6.27 0.16
N THR A 7 14.36 -5.49 1.15
CA THR A 7 15.74 -5.17 1.51
C THR A 7 15.82 -4.83 3.00
N PRO A 8 16.92 -5.16 3.70
CA PRO A 8 17.14 -4.73 5.08
C PRO A 8 17.02 -3.19 5.28
N ASN A 9 17.27 -2.40 4.24
CA ASN A 9 17.11 -0.93 4.29
C ASN A 9 15.65 -0.47 4.50
N TYR A 10 14.68 -1.37 4.43
CA TYR A 10 13.28 -1.04 4.81
C TYR A 10 13.13 -0.83 6.31
N VAL A 11 14.03 -1.41 7.12
CA VAL A 11 14.04 -1.26 8.58
C VAL A 11 14.84 -0.01 8.94
N LEU A 12 14.15 0.97 9.50
CA LEU A 12 14.78 2.22 9.96
C LEU A 12 14.93 2.20 11.48
N SER A 13 16.09 2.61 12.00
CA SER A 13 16.25 2.83 13.43
C SER A 13 15.48 4.09 13.84
N LEU A 14 14.48 3.91 14.69
CA LEU A 14 13.66 4.99 15.24
C LEU A 14 13.94 5.23 16.71
N PRO A 15 13.70 6.44 17.23
CA PRO A 15 13.86 6.73 18.66
C PRO A 15 13.05 5.76 19.54
N PRO A 16 13.52 5.44 20.75
CA PRO A 16 12.78 4.62 21.70
C PRO A 16 11.36 5.16 21.94
N GLY A 17 10.36 4.26 21.91
CA GLY A 17 8.97 4.63 22.12
C GLY A 17 8.27 5.21 20.88
N HIS A 18 8.91 5.21 19.73
CA HIS A 18 8.25 5.64 18.49
C HIS A 18 7.07 4.74 18.15
N ARG A 19 5.92 5.33 17.76
CA ARG A 19 4.67 4.60 17.57
C ARG A 19 4.63 3.70 16.33
N PHE A 20 5.49 3.98 15.34
CA PHE A 20 5.53 3.20 14.10
C PHE A 20 6.21 1.85 14.34
N PRO A 21 5.56 0.70 14.06
CA PRO A 21 6.07 -0.64 14.38
C PRO A 21 7.07 -1.11 13.31
N MET A 22 8.24 -0.50 13.26
CA MET A 22 9.26 -0.73 12.24
C MET A 22 9.70 -2.20 12.14
N LEU A 23 9.66 -2.92 13.25
CA LEU A 23 10.05 -4.33 13.36
C LEU A 23 9.22 -5.26 12.45
N LYS A 24 8.01 -4.86 12.03
CA LYS A 24 7.19 -5.65 11.10
C LYS A 24 7.90 -5.94 9.78
N TYR A 25 8.75 -5.03 9.32
CA TYR A 25 9.50 -5.18 8.06
C TYR A 25 10.68 -6.17 8.16
N GLU A 26 11.15 -6.44 9.37
CA GLU A 26 12.16 -7.47 9.63
C GLU A 26 11.51 -8.84 9.84
N LEU A 27 10.50 -8.91 10.69
CA LEU A 27 9.88 -10.17 11.08
C LEU A 27 9.03 -10.82 9.97
N LEU A 28 8.38 -10.02 9.11
CA LEU A 28 7.52 -10.59 8.07
C LEU A 28 8.29 -11.44 7.06
N PRO A 29 9.38 -10.98 6.42
CA PRO A 29 10.15 -11.83 5.50
C PRO A 29 10.73 -13.07 6.20
N GLU A 30 11.17 -12.94 7.46
CA GLU A 30 11.66 -14.09 8.24
C GLU A 30 10.55 -15.13 8.45
N GLN A 31 9.35 -14.71 8.83
CA GLN A 31 8.20 -15.60 8.99
C GLN A 31 7.84 -16.30 7.68
N LEU A 32 7.76 -15.57 6.56
CA LEU A 32 7.43 -16.13 5.26
C LEU A 32 8.42 -17.21 4.81
N LEU A 33 9.71 -17.00 5.08
CA LEU A 33 10.76 -17.99 4.81
C LEU A 33 10.66 -19.19 5.76
N TYR A 34 10.48 -18.95 7.05
CA TYR A 34 10.42 -19.99 8.07
C TYR A 34 9.25 -20.96 7.85
N GLU A 35 8.09 -20.45 7.49
CA GLU A 35 6.89 -21.29 7.24
C GLU A 35 6.79 -21.87 5.81
N GLY A 36 7.72 -21.47 4.93
CA GLY A 36 7.74 -21.94 3.54
C GLY A 36 6.68 -21.30 2.63
N THR A 37 6.06 -20.21 3.04
CA THR A 37 5.17 -19.40 2.18
C THR A 37 5.95 -18.77 1.03
N ALA A 38 7.21 -18.40 1.27
CA ALA A 38 8.14 -17.91 0.27
C ALA A 38 9.50 -18.60 0.39
N THR A 39 10.23 -18.63 -0.70
CA THR A 39 11.64 -19.07 -0.77
C THR A 39 12.55 -17.86 -1.01
N ALA A 40 13.85 -18.01 -0.78
CA ALA A 40 14.81 -16.95 -1.06
C ALA A 40 14.77 -16.47 -2.52
N GLY A 41 14.40 -17.35 -3.47
CA GLY A 41 14.28 -17.04 -4.89
C GLY A 41 13.05 -16.19 -5.24
N ASP A 42 12.09 -16.05 -4.33
CA ASP A 42 10.92 -15.20 -4.51
C ASP A 42 11.21 -13.72 -4.20
N PHE A 43 12.30 -13.44 -3.48
CA PHE A 43 12.68 -12.09 -3.10
C PHE A 43 13.58 -11.42 -4.13
N PHE A 44 13.37 -10.13 -4.35
CA PHE A 44 14.29 -9.29 -5.11
C PHE A 44 14.62 -8.01 -4.35
N VAL A 45 15.86 -7.54 -4.54
CA VAL A 45 16.33 -6.29 -3.94
C VAL A 45 15.88 -5.11 -4.81
N PRO A 46 15.10 -4.18 -4.27
CA PRO A 46 14.69 -2.98 -5.01
C PRO A 46 15.86 -2.00 -5.18
N SER A 47 15.81 -1.25 -6.29
CA SER A 47 16.74 -0.13 -6.55
C SER A 47 15.95 1.18 -6.63
N PRO A 48 16.43 2.28 -6.03
CA PRO A 48 15.79 3.58 -6.13
C PRO A 48 15.53 3.97 -7.58
N PRO A 49 14.35 4.51 -7.91
CA PRO A 49 14.08 4.99 -9.25
C PRO A 49 14.85 6.27 -9.56
N PRO A 50 15.08 6.59 -10.83
CA PRO A 50 15.56 7.91 -11.24
C PRO A 50 14.64 9.01 -10.69
N LEU A 51 15.23 10.14 -10.28
CA LEU A 51 14.48 11.28 -9.72
C LEU A 51 13.36 11.76 -10.65
N ALA A 52 13.58 11.72 -11.95
CA ALA A 52 12.58 12.10 -12.95
C ALA A 52 11.26 11.32 -12.82
N GLU A 53 11.32 10.06 -12.39
CA GLU A 53 10.11 9.24 -12.19
C GLU A 53 9.33 9.66 -10.92
N VAL A 54 10.03 10.06 -9.87
CA VAL A 54 9.43 10.60 -8.64
C VAL A 54 8.75 11.94 -8.93
N LEU A 55 9.39 12.78 -9.74
CA LEU A 55 8.89 14.10 -10.12
C LEU A 55 7.68 14.08 -11.07
N ARG A 56 7.28 12.90 -11.59
CA ARG A 56 5.98 12.75 -12.28
C ARG A 56 4.80 12.87 -11.32
N THR A 57 5.05 12.67 -10.02
CA THR A 57 4.01 12.62 -8.98
C THR A 57 4.20 13.71 -7.95
N HIS A 58 5.43 13.92 -7.51
CA HIS A 58 5.76 14.81 -6.42
C HIS A 58 6.40 16.12 -6.91
N GLU A 59 6.08 17.21 -6.21
CA GLU A 59 6.62 18.53 -6.48
C GLU A 59 8.14 18.57 -6.24
N ALA A 60 8.89 19.12 -7.22
CA ALA A 60 10.35 19.17 -7.19
C ALA A 60 10.90 19.86 -5.92
N GLY A 61 10.28 20.95 -5.48
CA GLY A 61 10.69 21.67 -4.27
C GLY A 61 10.52 20.83 -3.01
N TYR A 62 9.45 20.03 -2.90
CA TYR A 62 9.22 19.13 -1.78
C TYR A 62 10.22 17.98 -1.78
N VAL A 63 10.38 17.30 -2.92
CA VAL A 63 11.35 16.21 -3.05
C VAL A 63 12.76 16.67 -2.74
N HIS A 64 13.16 17.85 -3.22
CA HIS A 64 14.45 18.43 -2.90
C HIS A 64 14.64 18.62 -1.36
N ARG A 65 13.64 19.20 -0.68
CA ARG A 65 13.72 19.37 0.79
C ARG A 65 13.82 18.02 1.52
N LEU A 66 13.06 17.03 1.10
CA LEU A 66 13.12 15.69 1.68
C LEU A 66 14.51 15.06 1.52
N LEU A 67 15.05 15.06 0.30
CA LEU A 67 16.32 14.40 0.02
C LEU A 67 17.55 15.10 0.65
N HIS A 68 17.46 16.40 0.96
CA HIS A 68 18.59 17.19 1.47
C HIS A 68 18.45 17.63 2.94
N GLY A 69 17.48 17.07 3.68
CA GLY A 69 17.31 17.41 5.11
C GLY A 69 16.81 18.84 5.35
N GLN A 70 16.00 19.34 4.43
CA GLN A 70 15.48 20.70 4.46
C GLN A 70 13.95 20.71 4.68
N LEU A 71 13.38 19.60 5.17
CA LEU A 71 11.99 19.58 5.59
C LEU A 71 11.75 20.62 6.67
N THR A 72 10.64 21.32 6.56
CA THR A 72 10.23 22.26 7.62
C THR A 72 9.74 21.50 8.85
N ARG A 73 9.79 22.14 10.02
CA ARG A 73 9.23 21.54 11.25
C ARG A 73 7.77 21.08 11.15
N PRO A 74 6.86 21.80 10.45
CA PRO A 74 5.53 21.29 10.16
C PRO A 74 5.52 20.01 9.31
N GLU A 75 6.37 19.94 8.27
CA GLU A 75 6.49 18.75 7.42
C GLU A 75 7.01 17.54 8.20
N GLU A 76 8.06 17.71 9.02
CA GLU A 76 8.55 16.61 9.89
C GLU A 76 7.47 16.12 10.86
N ARG A 77 6.74 17.04 11.51
CA ARG A 77 5.63 16.65 12.40
C ARG A 77 4.51 15.95 11.65
N ALA A 78 4.18 16.38 10.44
CA ALA A 78 3.15 15.77 9.62
C ALA A 78 3.56 14.37 9.13
N SER A 79 4.86 14.17 8.80
CA SER A 79 5.40 12.85 8.44
C SER A 79 5.37 11.87 9.62
N GLY A 80 5.51 12.38 10.84
CA GLY A 80 5.65 11.55 12.05
C GLY A 80 7.03 10.90 12.18
N PHE A 81 7.98 11.16 11.28
CA PHE A 81 9.34 10.63 11.33
C PHE A 81 10.37 11.77 11.55
N PRO A 82 11.36 11.59 12.43
CA PRO A 82 12.53 12.45 12.45
C PRO A 82 13.31 12.27 11.15
N TRP A 83 13.67 13.36 10.51
CA TRP A 83 14.45 13.27 9.28
C TRP A 83 15.85 12.68 9.53
N SER A 84 16.30 11.85 8.60
CA SER A 84 17.69 11.37 8.50
C SER A 84 18.02 11.02 7.04
N PRO A 85 19.32 10.97 6.68
CA PRO A 85 19.71 10.47 5.36
C PRO A 85 19.18 9.05 5.08
N ALA A 86 19.21 8.18 6.09
CA ALA A 86 18.69 6.82 5.98
C ALA A 86 17.17 6.78 5.71
N LEU A 87 16.38 7.71 6.27
CA LEU A 87 14.95 7.84 5.96
C LEU A 87 14.75 8.22 4.49
N ALA A 88 15.49 9.21 3.98
CA ALA A 88 15.39 9.63 2.59
C ALA A 88 15.78 8.50 1.61
N GLU A 89 16.85 7.77 1.90
CA GLU A 89 17.29 6.61 1.12
C GLU A 89 16.24 5.48 1.15
N ARG A 90 15.70 5.19 2.34
CA ARG A 90 14.62 4.22 2.52
C ARG A 90 13.41 4.55 1.65
N GLU A 91 12.94 5.78 1.68
CA GLU A 91 11.77 6.20 0.91
C GLU A 91 12.00 6.02 -0.60
N MET A 92 13.16 6.42 -1.11
CA MET A 92 13.51 6.20 -2.52
C MET A 92 13.59 4.70 -2.87
N THR A 93 14.16 3.88 -1.99
CA THR A 93 14.25 2.42 -2.17
C THR A 93 12.86 1.77 -2.16
N LEU A 94 11.97 2.25 -1.31
CA LEU A 94 10.59 1.79 -1.22
C LEU A 94 9.81 2.06 -2.51
N LEU A 95 9.95 3.24 -3.11
CA LEU A 95 9.38 3.56 -4.42
C LEU A 95 9.89 2.58 -5.50
N GLY A 96 11.20 2.31 -5.47
CA GLY A 96 11.83 1.33 -6.37
C GLY A 96 11.27 -0.08 -6.21
N GLY A 97 10.91 -0.45 -4.98
CA GLY A 97 10.23 -1.72 -4.67
C GLY A 97 8.89 -1.83 -5.37
N THR A 98 8.03 -0.82 -5.24
CA THR A 98 6.70 -0.82 -5.86
C THR A 98 6.80 -0.77 -7.40
N ILE A 99 7.69 0.04 -7.99
CA ILE A 99 7.94 0.02 -9.45
C ILE A 99 8.51 -1.34 -9.89
N GLY A 100 9.42 -1.92 -9.12
CA GLY A 100 9.95 -3.25 -9.38
C GLY A 100 8.89 -4.35 -9.37
N CYS A 101 7.92 -4.25 -8.44
CA CYS A 101 6.73 -5.11 -8.41
C CYS A 101 5.86 -4.92 -9.66
N VAL A 102 5.63 -3.68 -10.10
CA VAL A 102 4.86 -3.38 -11.31
C VAL A 102 5.47 -4.09 -12.53
N ARG A 103 6.77 -3.95 -12.75
CA ARG A 103 7.45 -4.60 -13.88
C ARG A 103 7.28 -6.12 -13.87
N ARG A 104 7.37 -6.74 -12.69
CA ARG A 104 7.24 -8.19 -12.53
C ARG A 104 5.80 -8.68 -12.66
N ALA A 105 4.85 -7.96 -12.09
CA ALA A 105 3.43 -8.27 -12.24
C ALA A 105 3.00 -8.20 -13.72
N LEU A 106 3.46 -7.19 -14.46
CA LEU A 106 3.24 -7.08 -15.90
C LEU A 106 3.89 -8.25 -16.67
N ALA A 107 5.14 -8.58 -16.36
CA ALA A 107 5.86 -9.63 -17.07
C ALA A 107 5.24 -11.02 -16.85
N SER A 108 4.76 -11.31 -15.63
CA SER A 108 4.12 -12.59 -15.30
C SER A 108 2.62 -12.63 -15.59
N GLY A 109 1.95 -11.49 -15.73
CA GLY A 109 0.49 -11.39 -15.73
C GLY A 109 -0.14 -11.76 -14.38
N GLY A 110 0.62 -11.69 -13.28
CA GLY A 110 0.22 -12.19 -11.98
C GLY A 110 0.39 -11.17 -10.83
N VAL A 111 0.86 -11.66 -9.69
CA VAL A 111 1.04 -10.88 -8.47
C VAL A 111 2.50 -10.55 -8.20
N ALA A 112 2.74 -9.35 -7.68
CA ALA A 112 3.99 -8.99 -7.02
C ALA A 112 3.68 -8.20 -5.75
N LEU A 113 4.51 -8.36 -4.71
CA LEU A 113 4.25 -7.81 -3.38
C LEU A 113 5.45 -7.01 -2.89
N ASN A 114 5.21 -5.86 -2.28
CA ASN A 114 6.25 -5.07 -1.61
C ASN A 114 6.11 -5.24 -0.09
N ILE A 115 7.20 -5.69 0.58
CA ILE A 115 7.28 -5.79 2.07
C ILE A 115 7.23 -4.40 2.73
N ALA A 116 6.94 -3.38 1.98
CA ALA A 116 6.73 -2.02 2.43
C ALA A 116 5.68 -1.35 1.55
N GLY A 117 5.67 -0.03 1.48
CA GLY A 117 4.72 0.71 0.66
C GLY A 117 3.35 0.85 1.31
N GLY A 118 2.41 1.32 0.50
CA GLY A 118 1.12 1.76 0.99
C GLY A 118 1.18 3.14 1.65
N THR A 119 2.04 4.01 1.14
CA THR A 119 2.28 5.35 1.68
C THR A 119 1.24 6.35 1.15
N HIS A 120 -0.03 6.01 1.31
CA HIS A 120 -1.20 6.60 0.69
C HIS A 120 -1.58 8.00 1.21
N HIS A 121 -1.01 8.43 2.35
CA HIS A 121 -1.24 9.78 2.88
C HIS A 121 -0.32 10.85 2.30
N ALA A 122 0.78 10.50 1.63
CA ALA A 122 1.67 11.46 1.02
C ALA A 122 1.00 12.17 -0.15
N PHE A 123 0.95 13.50 -0.09
CA PHE A 123 0.48 14.37 -1.17
C PHE A 123 1.61 14.67 -2.16
N ALA A 124 1.28 15.30 -3.28
CA ALA A 124 2.29 15.70 -4.25
C ALA A 124 3.37 16.62 -3.66
N GLY A 125 2.99 17.57 -2.79
CA GLY A 125 3.88 18.60 -2.25
C GLY A 125 4.16 18.52 -0.76
N ARG A 126 3.70 17.50 -0.03
CA ARG A 126 3.90 17.39 1.41
C ARG A 126 3.72 15.96 1.94
N PRO A 127 4.38 15.63 3.07
CA PRO A 127 4.17 14.36 3.77
C PRO A 127 2.93 14.45 4.67
N GLU A 128 2.38 13.28 5.05
CA GLU A 128 1.33 13.16 6.06
C GLU A 128 1.27 11.72 6.59
N GLY A 129 0.93 11.51 7.88
CA GLY A 129 0.52 10.22 8.42
C GLY A 129 1.50 9.05 8.18
N PHE A 130 2.77 9.21 8.53
CA PHE A 130 3.85 8.23 8.29
C PHE A 130 4.17 7.98 6.80
N CYS A 131 3.70 8.84 5.90
CA CYS A 131 3.95 8.77 4.46
C CYS A 131 4.72 10.00 3.99
N LEU A 132 5.86 9.80 3.35
CA LEU A 132 6.66 10.88 2.79
C LEU A 132 6.52 10.96 1.27
N LEU A 133 6.65 9.84 0.56
CA LEU A 133 6.42 9.74 -0.88
C LEU A 133 5.36 8.68 -1.14
N ASN A 134 4.40 8.95 -2.04
CA ASN A 134 3.30 8.04 -2.35
C ASN A 134 3.75 6.99 -3.37
N ASP A 135 4.08 5.81 -2.89
CA ASP A 135 4.68 4.75 -3.71
C ASP A 135 3.74 4.22 -4.80
N GLN A 136 2.46 4.02 -4.48
CA GLN A 136 1.48 3.57 -5.47
C GLN A 136 1.21 4.64 -6.52
N ALA A 137 1.17 5.92 -6.12
CA ALA A 137 0.98 7.00 -7.07
C ALA A 137 2.18 7.18 -8.00
N VAL A 138 3.41 7.06 -7.47
CA VAL A 138 4.63 7.09 -8.30
C VAL A 138 4.65 5.92 -9.27
N ALA A 139 4.31 4.72 -8.81
CA ALA A 139 4.28 3.53 -9.66
C ALA A 139 3.15 3.57 -10.71
N ALA A 140 1.98 4.14 -10.39
CA ALA A 140 0.89 4.34 -11.34
C ALA A 140 1.27 5.36 -12.42
N ASN A 141 1.85 6.50 -12.05
CA ASN A 141 2.34 7.48 -13.03
C ASN A 141 3.49 6.92 -13.87
N TRP A 142 4.35 6.07 -13.31
CA TRP A 142 5.36 5.32 -14.06
C TRP A 142 4.70 4.43 -15.11
N LEU A 143 3.67 3.66 -14.75
CA LEU A 143 2.90 2.80 -15.66
C LEU A 143 2.29 3.59 -16.82
N LEU A 144 1.60 4.68 -16.51
CA LEU A 144 0.96 5.54 -17.53
C LEU A 144 1.97 6.17 -18.51
N ALA A 145 3.21 6.38 -18.06
CA ALA A 145 4.26 6.96 -18.90
C ALA A 145 4.99 5.92 -19.76
N HIS A 146 5.20 4.70 -19.24
CA HIS A 146 6.06 3.70 -19.88
C HIS A 146 5.30 2.56 -20.57
N GLU A 147 4.03 2.31 -20.17
CA GLU A 147 3.20 1.22 -20.71
C GLU A 147 1.82 1.71 -21.20
N PRO A 148 1.72 2.88 -21.89
CA PRO A 148 0.43 3.53 -22.18
C PRO A 148 -0.45 2.75 -23.17
N VAL A 149 0.11 1.82 -23.93
CA VAL A 149 -0.64 0.96 -24.85
C VAL A 149 -1.21 -0.25 -24.14
N ARG A 150 -0.46 -0.78 -23.16
CA ARG A 150 -0.81 -1.98 -22.41
C ARG A 150 -1.72 -1.69 -21.21
N VAL A 151 -1.53 -0.54 -20.56
CA VAL A 151 -2.28 -0.11 -19.37
C VAL A 151 -2.92 1.24 -19.64
N ARG A 152 -4.21 1.24 -19.85
CA ARG A 152 -5.03 2.44 -20.10
C ARG A 152 -5.84 2.86 -18.90
N GLN A 153 -6.22 1.88 -18.05
CA GLN A 153 -6.98 2.09 -16.83
C GLN A 153 -6.31 1.38 -15.66
N ILE A 154 -6.02 2.12 -14.62
CA ILE A 154 -5.47 1.61 -13.35
C ILE A 154 -6.53 1.70 -12.27
N LEU A 155 -6.64 0.67 -11.44
CA LEU A 155 -7.46 0.69 -10.22
C LEU A 155 -6.55 0.63 -9.00
N ILE A 156 -6.74 1.57 -8.06
CA ILE A 156 -6.13 1.50 -6.73
C ILE A 156 -7.23 1.11 -5.74
N ILE A 157 -7.09 -0.09 -5.15
CA ILE A 157 -7.96 -0.61 -4.09
C ILE A 157 -7.25 -0.36 -2.77
N ASP A 158 -7.72 0.61 -2.01
CA ASP A 158 -7.21 0.96 -0.69
C ASP A 158 -8.17 0.42 0.38
N LEU A 159 -7.71 -0.63 1.09
CA LEU A 159 -8.43 -1.25 2.20
C LEU A 159 -7.71 -1.07 3.55
N ASP A 160 -6.84 -0.07 3.67
CA ASP A 160 -6.35 0.43 4.95
C ASP A 160 -7.52 1.04 5.75
N VAL A 161 -7.44 1.05 7.08
CA VAL A 161 -8.48 1.66 7.91
C VAL A 161 -8.58 3.17 7.73
N HIS A 162 -7.49 3.79 7.29
CA HIS A 162 -7.40 5.22 7.00
C HIS A 162 -7.72 5.49 5.53
N GLN A 163 -8.38 6.61 5.22
CA GLN A 163 -8.55 7.00 3.81
C GLN A 163 -7.21 7.37 3.18
N GLY A 164 -6.95 6.88 1.97
CA GLY A 164 -5.80 7.27 1.15
C GLY A 164 -5.95 8.68 0.57
N ASN A 165 -5.98 9.70 1.46
CA ASN A 165 -6.23 11.08 1.08
C ASN A 165 -5.17 11.67 0.15
N GLY A 166 -3.89 11.29 0.32
CA GLY A 166 -2.82 11.69 -0.58
C GLY A 166 -3.02 11.13 -1.99
N THR A 167 -3.36 9.84 -2.09
CA THR A 167 -3.66 9.16 -3.35
C THR A 167 -4.87 9.79 -4.04
N ALA A 168 -5.97 10.01 -3.32
CA ALA A 168 -7.16 10.67 -3.84
C ALA A 168 -6.87 12.09 -4.37
N ALA A 169 -6.07 12.87 -3.63
CA ALA A 169 -5.70 14.22 -4.04
C ALA A 169 -4.81 14.23 -5.30
N ILE A 170 -3.85 13.31 -5.40
CA ILE A 170 -2.94 13.20 -6.56
C ILE A 170 -3.72 12.88 -7.84
N PHE A 171 -4.65 11.94 -7.77
CA PHE A 171 -5.38 11.46 -8.95
C PHE A 171 -6.73 12.12 -9.21
N ARG A 172 -7.11 13.14 -8.43
CA ARG A 172 -8.41 13.85 -8.57
C ARG A 172 -8.80 14.22 -9.99
N HIS A 173 -7.84 14.48 -10.86
CA HIS A 173 -8.05 14.93 -12.24
C HIS A 173 -7.41 13.99 -13.27
N GLU A 174 -7.06 12.77 -12.89
CA GLU A 174 -6.48 11.76 -13.78
C GLU A 174 -7.47 10.60 -14.02
N PRO A 175 -8.29 10.68 -15.07
CA PRO A 175 -9.36 9.71 -15.29
C PRO A 175 -8.88 8.29 -15.60
N ARG A 176 -7.58 8.12 -15.89
CA ARG A 176 -6.99 6.80 -16.15
C ARG A 176 -6.64 6.04 -14.86
N VAL A 177 -6.76 6.69 -13.69
CA VAL A 177 -6.55 6.06 -12.38
C VAL A 177 -7.82 6.18 -11.59
N PHE A 178 -8.49 5.06 -11.36
CA PHE A 178 -9.67 5.00 -10.49
C PHE A 178 -9.22 4.72 -9.06
N THR A 179 -9.56 5.59 -8.12
CA THR A 179 -9.21 5.47 -6.71
C THR A 179 -10.42 4.98 -5.92
N PHE A 180 -10.28 3.86 -5.22
CA PHE A 180 -11.28 3.32 -4.31
C PHE A 180 -10.71 3.21 -2.90
N SER A 181 -11.39 3.79 -1.91
CA SER A 181 -11.02 3.67 -0.49
C SER A 181 -12.20 3.18 0.35
N MET A 182 -11.99 2.09 1.09
CA MET A 182 -12.97 1.56 2.05
C MET A 182 -12.39 1.64 3.46
N HIS A 183 -12.77 2.66 4.21
CA HIS A 183 -12.08 3.10 5.42
C HIS A 183 -13.03 3.42 6.58
N GLY A 184 -12.52 3.49 7.80
CA GLY A 184 -13.28 3.93 8.95
C GLY A 184 -13.66 5.41 8.86
N ALA A 185 -14.95 5.71 8.97
CA ALA A 185 -15.50 7.06 8.79
C ALA A 185 -14.84 8.09 9.71
N ARG A 186 -14.53 7.71 10.96
CA ARG A 186 -13.93 8.58 11.97
C ARG A 186 -12.41 8.39 12.13
N ASN A 187 -11.80 7.47 11.36
CA ASN A 187 -10.36 7.33 11.33
C ASN A 187 -9.69 8.54 10.67
N PHE A 188 -8.38 8.67 10.88
CA PHE A 188 -7.55 9.66 10.17
C PHE A 188 -7.71 9.51 8.63
N PRO A 189 -7.62 10.58 7.85
CA PRO A 189 -7.50 11.97 8.26
C PRO A 189 -8.82 12.54 8.75
N GLY A 190 -8.75 13.57 9.61
CA GLY A 190 -9.97 14.25 10.11
C GLY A 190 -10.75 14.95 9.00
N ARG A 191 -10.05 15.48 8.00
CA ARG A 191 -10.64 15.97 6.74
C ARG A 191 -10.30 15.01 5.63
N LYS A 192 -11.32 14.35 5.09
CA LYS A 192 -11.20 13.44 3.95
C LYS A 192 -11.01 14.20 2.64
N GLU A 193 -10.31 13.58 1.70
CA GLU A 193 -10.31 13.97 0.29
C GLU A 193 -11.38 13.16 -0.45
N ALA A 194 -11.66 13.48 -1.71
CA ALA A 194 -12.61 12.71 -2.52
C ALA A 194 -11.84 11.73 -3.41
N SER A 195 -12.02 10.43 -3.17
CA SER A 195 -11.67 9.37 -4.13
C SER A 195 -12.75 9.28 -5.21
N ASP A 196 -12.54 8.51 -6.27
CA ASP A 196 -13.61 8.21 -7.24
C ASP A 196 -14.74 7.41 -6.57
N LEU A 197 -14.40 6.57 -5.58
CA LEU A 197 -15.37 5.92 -4.71
C LEU A 197 -14.83 5.79 -3.28
N ASP A 198 -15.55 6.34 -2.31
CA ASP A 198 -15.30 6.21 -0.88
C ASP A 198 -16.41 5.41 -0.19
N LEU A 199 -16.07 4.35 0.54
CA LEU A 199 -16.97 3.64 1.45
C LEU A 199 -16.54 3.90 2.89
N ALA A 200 -17.16 4.89 3.52
CA ALA A 200 -16.93 5.24 4.92
C ALA A 200 -17.70 4.29 5.85
N LEU A 201 -16.98 3.56 6.70
CA LEU A 201 -17.52 2.51 7.58
C LEU A 201 -17.67 3.02 9.02
N PRO A 202 -18.75 2.65 9.74
CA PRO A 202 -18.92 3.01 11.14
C PRO A 202 -17.87 2.31 12.03
N ASP A 203 -17.55 2.93 13.17
CA ASP A 203 -16.69 2.34 14.17
C ASP A 203 -17.23 1.01 14.68
N GLY A 204 -16.33 0.07 14.99
CA GLY A 204 -16.70 -1.25 15.51
C GLY A 204 -17.26 -2.22 14.46
N LEU A 205 -17.30 -1.84 13.20
CA LEU A 205 -17.78 -2.72 12.12
C LEU A 205 -16.85 -3.94 12.00
N GLY A 206 -17.43 -5.15 12.09
CA GLY A 206 -16.73 -6.41 12.05
C GLY A 206 -16.81 -7.14 10.71
N ASP A 207 -16.33 -8.39 10.70
CA ASP A 207 -16.10 -9.20 9.49
C ASP A 207 -17.31 -9.30 8.55
N ALA A 208 -18.46 -9.68 9.08
CA ALA A 208 -19.62 -10.02 8.25
C ALA A 208 -20.07 -8.85 7.37
N GLU A 209 -20.22 -7.67 7.97
CA GLU A 209 -20.68 -6.48 7.25
C GLU A 209 -19.57 -5.92 6.35
N TYR A 210 -18.31 -5.94 6.81
CA TYR A 210 -17.17 -5.53 6.00
C TYR A 210 -17.07 -6.35 4.72
N LEU A 211 -17.08 -7.68 4.85
CA LEU A 211 -16.96 -8.60 3.73
C LEU A 211 -18.16 -8.53 2.78
N ALA A 212 -19.38 -8.33 3.32
CA ALA A 212 -20.57 -8.15 2.51
C ALA A 212 -20.45 -6.91 1.60
N ARG A 213 -20.06 -5.76 2.17
CA ARG A 213 -19.86 -4.50 1.41
C ARG A 213 -18.77 -4.64 0.35
N LEU A 214 -17.65 -5.29 0.70
CA LEU A 214 -16.56 -5.53 -0.24
C LEU A 214 -17.00 -6.47 -1.38
N THR A 215 -17.74 -7.53 -1.05
CA THR A 215 -18.27 -8.49 -2.05
C THR A 215 -19.20 -7.82 -3.04
N ASP A 216 -20.01 -6.86 -2.59
CA ASP A 216 -20.96 -6.13 -3.44
C ASP A 216 -20.22 -5.18 -4.41
N VAL A 217 -19.19 -4.47 -3.94
CA VAL A 217 -18.51 -3.44 -4.74
C VAL A 217 -17.45 -4.00 -5.70
N LEU A 218 -16.74 -5.07 -5.33
CA LEU A 218 -15.63 -5.61 -6.13
C LEU A 218 -15.97 -5.96 -7.58
N PRO A 219 -17.12 -6.61 -7.91
CA PRO A 219 -17.46 -6.88 -9.30
C PRO A 219 -17.61 -5.61 -10.15
N ARG A 220 -18.09 -4.52 -9.56
CA ARG A 220 -18.29 -3.23 -10.21
C ARG A 220 -16.95 -2.53 -10.49
N LEU A 221 -15.98 -2.68 -9.59
CA LEU A 221 -14.62 -2.14 -9.70
C LEU A 221 -13.75 -2.93 -10.68
N LEU A 222 -13.95 -4.23 -10.78
CA LEU A 222 -13.07 -5.13 -11.53
C LEU A 222 -13.66 -5.58 -12.86
N GLY A 223 -14.19 -4.66 -13.65
CA GLY A 223 -14.75 -4.93 -14.99
C GLY A 223 -16.25 -4.74 -15.07
N GLY A 224 -16.86 -4.06 -14.08
CA GLY A 224 -18.27 -3.66 -14.09
C GLY A 224 -18.49 -2.23 -14.59
N ASP A 225 -19.48 -1.59 -14.01
CA ASP A 225 -19.94 -0.24 -14.39
C ASP A 225 -19.06 0.91 -13.84
N LEU A 226 -18.25 0.65 -12.82
CA LEU A 226 -17.40 1.68 -12.20
C LEU A 226 -16.02 1.78 -12.85
N CYS A 227 -15.35 0.64 -13.07
CA CYS A 227 -14.00 0.61 -13.59
C CYS A 227 -13.75 -0.67 -14.41
N GLN A 228 -12.88 -0.56 -15.44
CA GLN A 228 -12.42 -1.69 -16.25
C GLN A 228 -10.88 -1.68 -16.28
N PRO A 229 -10.22 -2.07 -15.17
CA PRO A 229 -8.79 -1.91 -15.04
C PRO A 229 -8.01 -2.90 -15.90
N ASP A 230 -6.89 -2.42 -16.44
CA ASP A 230 -5.84 -3.24 -17.04
C ASP A 230 -4.76 -3.61 -15.99
N PHE A 231 -4.73 -2.90 -14.85
CA PHE A 231 -3.76 -3.09 -13.76
C PHE A 231 -4.37 -2.69 -12.40
N VAL A 232 -4.00 -3.43 -11.34
CA VAL A 232 -4.50 -3.19 -10.00
C VAL A 232 -3.36 -2.93 -9.02
N PHE A 233 -3.49 -1.88 -8.21
CA PHE A 233 -2.75 -1.73 -6.95
C PHE A 233 -3.68 -2.08 -5.80
N TYR A 234 -3.19 -2.88 -4.87
CA TYR A 234 -3.91 -3.27 -3.67
C TYR A 234 -3.13 -2.87 -2.42
N LEU A 235 -3.70 -2.01 -1.59
CA LEU A 235 -3.18 -1.65 -0.29
C LEU A 235 -3.91 -2.49 0.77
N SER A 236 -3.16 -3.44 1.37
CA SER A 236 -3.68 -4.46 2.28
C SER A 236 -3.42 -4.15 3.76
N GLY A 237 -3.64 -2.89 4.18
CA GLY A 237 -3.44 -2.47 5.57
C GLY A 237 -4.13 -3.42 6.56
N VAL A 238 -3.47 -3.74 7.67
CA VAL A 238 -4.01 -4.63 8.71
C VAL A 238 -4.48 -3.87 9.96
N ASP A 239 -4.49 -2.56 9.90
CA ASP A 239 -5.02 -1.67 10.93
C ASP A 239 -6.57 -1.65 11.00
N VAL A 240 -7.22 -2.42 10.15
CA VAL A 240 -8.65 -2.78 10.25
C VAL A 240 -8.96 -3.76 11.39
N LEU A 241 -7.92 -4.37 12.01
CA LEU A 241 -8.06 -5.35 13.08
C LEU A 241 -8.61 -4.72 14.36
N ALA A 242 -9.45 -5.47 15.09
CA ALA A 242 -9.95 -5.08 16.41
C ALA A 242 -8.85 -4.83 17.47
N THR A 243 -7.62 -5.34 17.23
CA THR A 243 -6.46 -5.15 18.11
C THR A 243 -5.63 -3.93 17.77
N ASP A 244 -5.97 -3.21 16.68
CA ASP A 244 -5.23 -2.03 16.25
C ASP A 244 -5.47 -0.83 17.18
N LYS A 245 -4.41 -0.04 17.41
CA LYS A 245 -4.48 1.13 18.30
C LYS A 245 -4.93 2.41 17.61
N LEU A 246 -4.82 2.45 16.29
CA LEU A 246 -5.15 3.62 15.48
C LEU A 246 -6.43 3.40 14.65
N GLY A 247 -6.76 2.14 14.36
CA GLY A 247 -7.97 1.73 13.67
C GLY A 247 -9.20 1.72 14.59
N HIS A 248 -10.37 2.03 14.02
CA HIS A 248 -11.65 1.97 14.73
C HIS A 248 -12.58 0.88 14.19
N LEU A 249 -12.12 0.04 13.27
CA LEU A 249 -12.85 -1.15 12.82
C LEU A 249 -12.56 -2.34 13.76
N ALA A 250 -13.27 -3.44 13.57
CA ALA A 250 -13.20 -4.58 14.49
C ALA A 250 -13.10 -5.93 13.74
N LEU A 251 -12.29 -5.98 12.68
CA LEU A 251 -12.07 -7.23 11.96
C LEU A 251 -11.22 -8.19 12.79
N THR A 252 -11.51 -9.49 12.60
CA THR A 252 -10.60 -10.55 13.04
C THR A 252 -9.48 -10.77 12.04
N ARG A 253 -8.43 -11.50 12.44
CA ARG A 253 -7.38 -11.93 11.49
C ARG A 253 -7.94 -12.79 10.35
N GLU A 254 -8.95 -13.60 10.66
CA GLU A 254 -9.65 -14.40 9.64
C GLU A 254 -10.47 -13.51 8.69
N GLY A 255 -11.16 -12.49 9.20
CA GLY A 255 -11.87 -11.51 8.37
C GLY A 255 -10.90 -10.76 7.44
N CYS A 256 -9.73 -10.39 7.95
CA CYS A 256 -8.66 -9.77 7.17
C CYS A 256 -8.15 -10.71 6.05
N ARG A 257 -7.92 -11.99 6.37
CA ARG A 257 -7.54 -13.01 5.39
C ARG A 257 -8.61 -13.19 4.29
N ARG A 258 -9.90 -13.27 4.67
CA ARG A 258 -11.01 -13.37 3.71
C ARG A 258 -11.14 -12.14 2.83
N ARG A 259 -10.87 -10.94 3.37
CA ARG A 259 -10.77 -9.71 2.57
C ARG A 259 -9.75 -9.87 1.45
N ASP A 260 -8.57 -10.37 1.78
CA ASP A 260 -7.48 -10.58 0.81
C ASP A 260 -7.84 -11.66 -0.22
N GLU A 261 -8.51 -12.75 0.20
CA GLU A 261 -9.03 -13.78 -0.71
C GLU A 261 -10.05 -13.21 -1.72
N LEU A 262 -10.93 -12.30 -1.28
CA LEU A 262 -11.89 -11.66 -2.17
C LEU A 262 -11.17 -10.81 -3.23
N VAL A 263 -10.25 -9.93 -2.83
CA VAL A 263 -9.54 -9.02 -3.76
C VAL A 263 -8.62 -9.81 -4.68
N LEU A 264 -7.68 -10.57 -4.12
CA LEU A 264 -6.67 -11.29 -4.89
C LEU A 264 -7.30 -12.39 -5.76
N GLY A 265 -8.27 -13.13 -5.22
CA GLY A 265 -9.01 -14.13 -5.98
C GLY A 265 -9.79 -13.52 -7.14
N ALA A 266 -10.36 -12.32 -6.98
CA ALA A 266 -11.05 -11.63 -8.06
C ALA A 266 -10.08 -11.15 -9.15
N CYS A 267 -8.90 -10.64 -8.78
CA CYS A 267 -7.84 -10.29 -9.74
C CYS A 267 -7.33 -11.53 -10.48
N HIS A 268 -7.04 -12.60 -9.75
CA HIS A 268 -6.56 -13.86 -10.34
C HIS A 268 -7.54 -14.44 -11.37
N ARG A 269 -8.82 -14.56 -11.02
CA ARG A 269 -9.86 -15.06 -11.95
C ARG A 269 -10.03 -14.24 -13.22
N ARG A 270 -9.65 -12.96 -13.19
CA ARG A 270 -9.72 -12.05 -14.34
C ARG A 270 -8.39 -11.91 -15.10
N GLY A 271 -7.34 -12.57 -14.64
CA GLY A 271 -5.99 -12.42 -15.22
C GLY A 271 -5.43 -11.00 -15.11
N LEU A 272 -5.85 -10.24 -14.08
CA LEU A 272 -5.39 -8.88 -13.86
C LEU A 272 -4.07 -8.89 -13.10
N PRO A 273 -3.01 -8.25 -13.64
CA PRO A 273 -1.79 -8.04 -12.88
C PRO A 273 -2.06 -7.16 -11.66
N VAL A 274 -1.53 -7.58 -10.49
CA VAL A 274 -1.76 -6.88 -9.24
C VAL A 274 -0.45 -6.67 -8.46
N VAL A 275 -0.27 -5.47 -7.95
CA VAL A 275 0.79 -5.14 -6.99
C VAL A 275 0.16 -4.91 -5.61
N VAL A 276 0.66 -5.64 -4.62
CA VAL A 276 0.23 -5.52 -3.23
C VAL A 276 1.25 -4.72 -2.44
N CYS A 277 0.79 -3.71 -1.71
CA CYS A 277 1.57 -2.94 -0.75
C CYS A 277 1.04 -3.20 0.67
N MET A 278 1.93 -3.27 1.67
CA MET A 278 1.55 -3.67 3.02
C MET A 278 0.55 -2.73 3.71
N GLY A 279 0.79 -1.41 3.66
CA GLY A 279 -0.02 -0.45 4.39
C GLY A 279 0.16 -0.45 5.91
N GLY A 280 -0.86 0.03 6.62
CA GLY A 280 -0.90 0.19 8.07
C GLY A 280 -0.95 -1.13 8.84
N GLY A 281 -0.83 -1.00 10.16
CA GLY A 281 -0.87 -2.07 11.14
C GLY A 281 -0.11 -1.63 12.39
N TYR A 282 -0.85 -1.35 13.48
CA TYR A 282 -0.35 -0.69 14.68
C TYR A 282 -0.86 -1.40 15.95
N SER A 283 -1.22 -2.68 15.87
CA SER A 283 -1.62 -3.49 17.03
C SER A 283 -0.53 -3.45 18.11
N GLU A 284 -0.92 -3.61 19.37
CA GLU A 284 0.02 -3.59 20.49
C GLU A 284 1.06 -4.71 20.39
N ARG A 285 0.59 -5.90 20.01
CA ARG A 285 1.46 -7.06 19.82
C ARG A 285 1.94 -7.09 18.37
N ILE A 286 3.24 -6.99 18.16
CA ILE A 286 3.86 -7.06 16.82
C ILE A 286 3.48 -8.36 16.09
N ALA A 287 3.32 -9.47 16.82
CA ALA A 287 2.91 -10.74 16.25
C ALA A 287 1.53 -10.70 15.56
N ASP A 288 0.58 -9.88 16.06
CA ASP A 288 -0.73 -9.74 15.44
C ASP A 288 -0.61 -9.01 14.09
N ILE A 289 0.29 -8.02 14.00
CA ILE A 289 0.58 -7.29 12.77
C ILE A 289 1.23 -8.21 11.73
N VAL A 290 2.30 -8.90 12.14
CA VAL A 290 3.09 -9.77 11.25
C VAL A 290 2.24 -10.93 10.73
N GLU A 291 1.48 -11.59 11.62
CA GLU A 291 0.62 -12.71 11.24
C GLU A 291 -0.51 -12.28 10.28
N ALA A 292 -1.10 -11.11 10.50
CA ALA A 292 -2.13 -10.61 9.61
C ALA A 292 -1.57 -10.27 8.22
N HIS A 293 -0.40 -9.62 8.14
CA HIS A 293 0.28 -9.39 6.86
C HIS A 293 0.72 -10.70 6.20
N ALA A 294 1.25 -11.69 6.96
CA ALA A 294 1.64 -12.98 6.41
C ALA A 294 0.47 -13.69 5.70
N ASN A 295 -0.76 -13.52 6.21
CA ASN A 295 -1.95 -14.07 5.55
C ASN A 295 -2.15 -13.53 4.13
N THR A 296 -1.86 -12.26 3.85
CA THR A 296 -1.92 -11.70 2.49
C THR A 296 -0.97 -12.43 1.54
N TYR A 297 0.24 -12.74 2.01
CA TYR A 297 1.24 -13.51 1.22
C TYR A 297 0.84 -14.97 1.04
N ARG A 298 0.28 -15.62 2.07
CA ARG A 298 -0.26 -16.99 1.98
C ARG A 298 -1.39 -17.08 0.95
N VAL A 299 -2.30 -16.10 0.95
CA VAL A 299 -3.36 -16.01 -0.05
C VAL A 299 -2.78 -15.83 -1.45
N ALA A 300 -1.84 -14.92 -1.63
CA ALA A 300 -1.16 -14.73 -2.92
C ALA A 300 -0.47 -16.01 -3.37
N ALA A 301 0.30 -16.68 -2.50
CA ALA A 301 0.95 -17.95 -2.78
C ALA A 301 -0.05 -19.02 -3.23
N SER A 302 -1.16 -19.17 -2.53
CA SER A 302 -2.17 -20.18 -2.87
C SER A 302 -2.84 -19.99 -4.23
N LEU A 303 -2.82 -18.77 -4.79
CA LEU A 303 -3.46 -18.44 -6.06
C LEU A 303 -2.50 -18.48 -7.26
N TRP A 304 -1.20 -18.18 -7.06
CA TRP A 304 -0.23 -18.01 -8.16
C TRP A 304 0.97 -18.99 -8.10
N HIS A 305 0.94 -19.94 -7.15
CA HIS A 305 1.91 -21.05 -7.10
C HIS A 305 1.43 -22.29 -7.83
#